data_c059dbf34d454bdfe2bab1e11e6f8f37
#
_entry.id   c059dbf34d454bdfe2bab1e11e6f8f37
#
_cell.length_a   1.000
_cell.length_b   1.000
_cell.length_c   1.000
_cell.angle_alpha   90.00
_cell.angle_beta   90.00
_cell.angle_gamma   90.00
#
_symmetry.space_group_name_H-M   'P 1'
#
loop_
_entity.id
_entity.type
_entity.pdbx_description
1 polymer ?
#
loop_
_entity_poly.entity_id
_entity_poly.type
_entity_poly.pdbx_seq_one_letter_code
_entity_poly.pdbx_strand_id
1 'polypeptide(L)' 'MKNEYEINKLKKWLESINIANNTLADIEDKYCGGIDYEDEDGEHEFTKSDMDDLFRLLCKLEGALKSEIKYEEEA' A
#
# COMPACT_ATOMS: atom_id res chain seq x y z
N MET A 1 -4.04 -15.25 24.97
CA MET A 1 -2.90 -15.94 24.38
C MET A 1 -2.55 -15.32 23.02
N LYS A 2 -1.28 -15.07 22.79
CA LYS A 2 -0.83 -14.50 21.52
C LYS A 2 -0.99 -15.52 20.40
N ASN A 3 -1.48 -15.08 19.27
CA ASN A 3 -1.61 -15.89 18.08
C ASN A 3 -0.44 -15.60 17.14
N GLU A 4 0.65 -16.36 17.29
CA GLU A 4 1.86 -16.14 16.51
C GLU A 4 1.66 -16.28 15.00
N TYR A 5 0.76 -17.18 14.60
CA TYR A 5 0.44 -17.36 13.19
C TYR A 5 -0.18 -16.09 12.60
N GLU A 6 -1.14 -15.52 13.31
CA GLU A 6 -1.79 -14.28 12.86
C GLU A 6 -0.83 -13.10 12.89
N ILE A 7 0.00 -13.01 13.92
CA ILE A 7 1.00 -11.95 14.02
C ILE A 7 1.99 -12.02 12.85
N ASN A 8 2.49 -13.21 12.55
CA ASN A 8 3.44 -13.39 11.45
C ASN A 8 2.81 -13.07 10.10
N LYS A 9 1.55 -13.41 9.91
CA LYS A 9 0.80 -13.11 8.71
C LYS A 9 0.65 -11.60 8.52
N LEU A 10 0.29 -10.90 9.59
CA LEU A 10 0.16 -9.44 9.57
C LEU A 10 1.49 -8.76 9.27
N LYS A 11 2.57 -9.26 9.85
CA LYS A 11 3.92 -8.73 9.60
C LYS A 11 4.33 -8.90 8.14
N LYS A 12 3.99 -10.03 7.55
CA LYS A 12 4.24 -10.29 6.13
C LYS A 12 3.47 -9.30 5.24
N TRP A 13 2.21 -9.07 5.57
CA TRP A 13 1.39 -8.13 4.82
C TRP A 13 1.96 -6.71 4.95
N LEU A 14 2.39 -6.34 6.17
CA LEU A 14 2.99 -5.03 6.39
C LEU A 14 4.25 -4.84 5.55
N GLU A 15 5.08 -5.86 5.47
CA GLU A 15 6.27 -5.84 4.63
C GLU A 15 5.92 -5.61 3.15
N SER A 16 4.87 -6.29 2.67
CA SER A 16 4.40 -6.12 1.30
C SER A 16 3.90 -4.69 1.05
N ILE A 17 3.22 -4.09 2.02
CA ILE A 17 2.76 -2.71 1.90
C ILE A 17 3.94 -1.73 1.85
N ASN A 18 4.98 -1.97 2.65
CA ASN A 18 6.20 -1.16 2.60
C ASN A 18 6.87 -1.23 1.23
N ILE A 19 6.93 -2.43 0.66
CA ILE A 19 7.48 -2.62 -0.69
C ILE A 19 6.63 -1.87 -1.72
N ALA A 20 5.31 -1.94 -1.58
CA ALA A 20 4.40 -1.23 -2.49
C ALA A 20 4.59 0.29 -2.40
N ASN A 21 4.78 0.83 -1.20
CA ASN A 21 5.06 2.25 -1.00
C ASN A 21 6.34 2.67 -1.71
N ASN A 22 7.41 1.88 -1.55
CA ASN A 22 8.69 2.17 -2.19
C ASN A 22 8.57 2.08 -3.71
N THR A 23 7.84 1.09 -4.20
CA THR A 23 7.60 0.91 -5.64
C THR A 23 6.82 2.09 -6.20
N LEU A 24 5.81 2.55 -5.47
CA LEU A 24 5.00 3.70 -5.88
C LEU A 24 5.86 4.96 -5.98
N ALA A 25 6.79 5.17 -5.04
CA ALA A 25 7.70 6.30 -5.09
C ALA A 25 8.58 6.25 -6.34
N ASP A 26 9.07 5.06 -6.71
CA ASP A 26 9.86 4.88 -7.93
C ASP A 26 9.04 5.18 -9.18
N ILE A 27 7.78 4.74 -9.19
CA ILE A 27 6.87 5.00 -10.31
C ILE A 27 6.61 6.50 -10.44
N GLU A 28 6.39 7.17 -9.31
CA GLU A 28 6.13 8.61 -9.30
C GLU A 28 7.33 9.40 -9.82
N ASP A 29 8.54 8.97 -9.49
CA ASP A 29 9.77 9.60 -10.00
C ASP A 29 9.86 9.47 -11.52
N LYS A 30 9.47 8.34 -12.07
CA LYS A 30 9.54 8.11 -13.51
C LYS A 30 8.39 8.75 -14.27
N TYR A 31 7.20 8.71 -13.71
CA TYR A 31 5.98 9.17 -14.38
C TYR A 31 5.31 10.29 -13.60
N CYS A 32 6.06 11.37 -13.36
CA CYS A 32 5.59 12.48 -12.54
C CYS A 32 4.31 13.16 -13.07
N GLY A 33 4.00 12.99 -14.35
CA GLY A 33 2.78 13.53 -14.96
C GLY A 33 1.62 12.56 -15.02
N GLY A 34 1.84 11.31 -14.59
CA GLY A 34 0.82 10.26 -14.67
C GLY A 34 1.13 9.25 -15.75
N ILE A 35 0.28 8.24 -15.84
CA ILE A 35 0.43 7.14 -16.81
C ILE A 35 -0.87 6.99 -17.58
N ASP A 36 -0.77 7.04 -18.90
CA ASP A 36 -1.92 6.77 -19.77
C ASP A 36 -2.01 5.28 -20.02
N TYR A 37 -3.22 4.74 -20.00
CA TYR A 37 -3.43 3.32 -20.29
C TYR A 37 -4.78 3.14 -20.99
N GLU A 38 -4.95 1.97 -21.61
CA GLU A 38 -6.17 1.63 -22.31
C GLU A 38 -6.64 0.25 -21.87
N ASP A 39 -7.93 0.12 -21.65
CA ASP A 39 -8.55 -1.15 -21.32
C ASP A 39 -9.81 -1.35 -22.18
N GLU A 40 -10.66 -2.32 -21.82
CA GLU A 40 -11.88 -2.64 -22.56
C GLU A 40 -12.86 -1.47 -22.63
N ASP A 41 -12.82 -0.58 -21.64
CA ASP A 41 -13.73 0.56 -21.56
C ASP A 41 -13.21 1.80 -22.28
N GLY A 42 -11.95 1.76 -22.75
CA GLY A 42 -11.34 2.86 -23.51
C GLY A 42 -10.07 3.39 -22.87
N GLU A 43 -9.76 4.64 -23.19
CA GLU A 43 -8.54 5.29 -22.70
C GLU A 43 -8.75 5.87 -21.31
N HIS A 44 -7.74 5.69 -20.46
CA HIS A 44 -7.73 6.16 -19.08
C HIS A 44 -6.40 6.77 -18.72
N GLU A 45 -6.37 7.54 -17.64
CA GLU A 45 -5.14 8.08 -17.12
C GLU A 45 -5.07 7.83 -15.62
N PHE A 46 -3.93 7.30 -15.16
CA PHE A 46 -3.62 7.21 -13.76
C PHE A 46 -2.81 8.46 -13.40
N THR A 47 -3.48 9.46 -12.86
CA THR A 47 -2.93 10.80 -12.67
C THR A 47 -2.00 10.89 -11.47
N LYS A 48 -1.26 12.00 -11.37
CA LYS A 48 -0.47 12.30 -10.19
C LYS A 48 -1.35 12.35 -8.94
N SER A 49 -2.55 12.89 -9.07
CA SER A 49 -3.52 12.95 -7.97
C SER A 49 -3.91 11.55 -7.51
N ASP A 50 -4.09 10.62 -8.46
CA ASP A 50 -4.38 9.21 -8.13
C ASP A 50 -3.21 8.57 -7.38
N MET A 51 -1.97 8.89 -7.78
CA MET A 51 -0.78 8.39 -7.12
C MET A 51 -0.70 8.89 -5.68
N ASP A 52 -0.98 10.17 -5.47
CA ASP A 52 -0.99 10.77 -4.13
C ASP A 52 -2.06 10.13 -3.25
N ASP A 53 -3.25 9.88 -3.80
CA ASP A 53 -4.35 9.24 -3.10
C ASP A 53 -3.97 7.79 -2.72
N LEU A 54 -3.37 7.07 -3.65
CA LEU A 54 -2.93 5.70 -3.39
C LEU A 54 -1.85 5.67 -2.31
N PHE A 55 -0.89 6.59 -2.37
CA PHE A 55 0.16 6.68 -1.36
C PHE A 55 -0.45 6.92 0.03
N ARG A 56 -1.41 7.83 0.11
CA ARG A 56 -2.10 8.13 1.37
C ARG A 56 -2.83 6.89 1.90
N LEU A 57 -3.51 6.17 1.02
CA LEU A 57 -4.24 4.95 1.40
C LEU A 57 -3.29 3.85 1.85
N LEU A 58 -2.16 3.70 1.18
CA LEU A 58 -1.14 2.72 1.58
C LEU A 58 -0.57 3.05 2.96
N CYS A 59 -0.30 4.32 3.23
CA CYS A 59 0.17 4.76 4.55
C CYS A 59 -0.87 4.50 5.64
N LYS A 60 -2.14 4.74 5.32
CA LYS A 60 -3.24 4.49 6.23
C LYS A 60 -3.37 2.99 6.53
N LEU A 61 -3.26 2.16 5.50
CA LEU A 61 -3.30 0.71 5.65
C LEU A 61 -2.12 0.21 6.48
N GLU A 62 -0.93 0.76 6.26
CA GLU A 62 0.25 0.43 7.06
C GLU A 62 0.02 0.72 8.54
N GLY A 63 -0.54 1.88 8.85
CA GLY A 63 -0.87 2.24 10.22
C GLY A 63 -1.89 1.30 10.84
N ALA A 64 -2.91 0.90 10.07
CA ALA A 64 -3.92 -0.03 10.53
C ALA A 64 -3.32 -1.40 10.85
N LEU A 65 -2.43 -1.89 9.98
CA LEU A 65 -1.78 -3.18 10.21
C LEU A 65 -0.85 -3.15 11.41
N LYS A 66 -0.13 -2.07 11.61
CA LYS A 66 0.73 -1.90 12.80
C LYS A 66 -0.10 -1.93 14.07
N SER A 67 -1.26 -1.29 14.05
CA SER A 67 -2.19 -1.28 15.17
C SER A 67 -2.72 -2.69 15.48
N GLU A 68 -3.07 -3.45 14.44
CA GLU A 68 -3.53 -4.82 14.62
C GLU A 68 -2.45 -5.73 15.18
N ILE A 69 -1.21 -5.56 14.71
CA ILE A 69 -0.07 -6.33 15.23
C ILE A 69 0.10 -6.04 16.72
N LYS A 70 0.07 -4.78 17.10
CA LYS A 70 0.22 -4.39 18.49
C LYS A 70 -0.90 -4.99 19.35
N TYR A 71 -2.12 -4.94 18.86
CA TYR A 71 -3.27 -5.52 19.56
C TYR A 71 -3.06 -7.02 19.79
N GLU A 72 -2.65 -7.74 18.76
CA GLU A 72 -2.42 -9.19 18.87
C GLU A 72 -1.26 -9.51 19.80
N GLU A 73 -0.21 -8.69 19.79
CA GLU A 73 0.94 -8.90 20.67
C GLU A 73 0.61 -8.64 22.13
N GLU A 74 -0.34 -7.77 22.40
CA GLU A 74 -0.76 -7.42 23.77
C GLU A 74 -1.90 -8.30 24.29
N ALA A 75 -2.53 -9.06 23.41
CA ALA A 75 -3.69 -9.89 23.77
C ALA A 75 -3.32 -11.09 24.65
#